data_c5ae1e917161196f21c81ba829014d80
#
_entry.id   c5ae1e917161196f21c81ba829014d80
#
_cell.length_a   1.000
_cell.length_b   1.000
_cell.length_c   1.000
_cell.angle_alpha   90.00
_cell.angle_beta   90.00
_cell.angle_gamma   90.00
#
_symmetry.space_group_name_H-M   'P 1'
#
loop_
_entity.id
_entity.type
_entity.pdbx_description
1 polymer ?
#
loop_
_entity_poly.entity_id
_entity_poly.type
_entity_poly.pdbx_seq_one_letter_code
_entity_poly.pdbx_strand_id
1 'polypeptide(L)'
;NQTHYQLENVSFHVKQGEWLSIIGHNGSGKSTTVRLIDGLLEAESGQIIIDGQELTEDNVWELRHKIGMVFQNPDNQFVGATVEDDVAFGLENKGIPLKDMKERVGQALDLVGMSEFKMREPARLSGGQKQRVAIAGAVAMRPQVIILDEATSMLDPEGRLELIRTIRAIRQKYNLT
;
A
#
# COMPACT_ATOMS: atom_id res chain seq x y z
N ASN A 1 21.26 -7.08 30.93
CA ASN A 1 20.80 -6.42 29.68
C ASN A 1 19.39 -6.92 29.43
N GLN A 2 18.38 -6.13 29.80
CA GLN A 2 17.01 -6.40 29.36
C GLN A 2 16.92 -6.00 27.90
N THR A 3 16.68 -6.96 27.02
CA THR A 3 16.35 -6.70 25.61
C THR A 3 14.96 -6.06 25.61
N HIS A 4 14.87 -4.77 25.31
CA HIS A 4 13.61 -4.09 25.15
C HIS A 4 13.11 -4.35 23.72
N TYR A 5 12.10 -5.22 23.60
CA TYR A 5 11.40 -5.40 22.33
C TYR A 5 10.49 -4.21 22.04
N GLN A 6 10.39 -3.83 20.79
CA GLN A 6 9.47 -2.77 20.36
C GLN A 6 8.02 -3.25 20.32
N LEU A 7 7.81 -4.56 20.12
CA LEU A 7 6.52 -5.24 20.15
C LEU A 7 6.65 -6.52 20.99
N GLU A 8 5.78 -6.68 21.97
CA GLU A 8 5.70 -7.88 22.81
C GLU A 8 4.27 -8.41 22.83
N ASN A 9 4.11 -9.72 22.58
CA ASN A 9 2.84 -10.44 22.68
C ASN A 9 1.68 -9.79 21.90
N VAL A 10 1.99 -9.28 20.70
CA VAL A 10 0.97 -8.70 19.80
C VAL A 10 0.38 -9.81 18.96
N SER A 11 -0.94 -10.02 19.08
CA SER A 11 -1.69 -10.98 18.26
C SER A 11 -3.00 -10.37 17.80
N PHE A 12 -3.30 -10.47 16.53
CA PHE A 12 -4.59 -10.08 15.96
C PHE A 12 -4.87 -10.84 14.67
N HIS A 13 -6.11 -10.80 14.23
CA HIS A 13 -6.58 -11.44 13.02
C HIS A 13 -7.41 -10.47 12.20
N VAL A 14 -7.21 -10.46 10.89
CA VAL A 14 -7.97 -9.63 9.94
C VAL A 14 -8.61 -10.55 8.91
N LYS A 15 -9.93 -10.49 8.79
CA LYS A 15 -10.66 -11.28 7.81
C LYS A 15 -10.62 -10.61 6.44
N GLN A 16 -10.80 -11.40 5.39
CA GLN A 16 -10.94 -10.88 4.04
C GLN A 16 -12.05 -9.84 3.95
N GLY A 17 -11.77 -8.70 3.32
CA GLY A 17 -12.70 -7.58 3.19
C GLY A 17 -12.89 -6.74 4.46
N GLU A 18 -12.21 -7.06 5.55
CA GLU A 18 -12.26 -6.29 6.80
C GLU A 18 -11.37 -5.04 6.71
N TRP A 19 -11.82 -3.98 7.37
CA TRP A 19 -11.05 -2.77 7.58
C TRP A 19 -10.57 -2.74 9.03
N LEU A 20 -9.27 -2.91 9.24
CA LEU A 20 -8.65 -2.79 10.55
C LEU A 20 -7.93 -1.45 10.67
N SER A 21 -8.16 -0.73 11.76
CA SER A 21 -7.42 0.49 12.09
C SER A 21 -6.49 0.24 13.27
N ILE A 22 -5.19 0.49 13.07
CA ILE A 22 -4.19 0.42 14.13
C ILE A 22 -3.94 1.84 14.63
N ILE A 23 -4.29 2.10 15.90
CA ILE A 23 -4.24 3.42 16.51
C ILE A 23 -3.22 3.42 17.65
N GLY A 24 -2.46 4.50 17.76
CA GLY A 24 -1.49 4.70 18.84
C GLY A 24 -0.68 5.98 18.63
N HIS A 25 -0.01 6.43 19.68
CA HIS A 25 0.89 7.57 19.60
C HIS A 25 2.17 7.25 18.82
N ASN A 26 2.96 8.27 18.48
CA ASN A 26 4.24 8.07 17.81
C ASN A 26 5.19 7.23 18.68
N GLY A 27 5.84 6.25 18.07
CA GLY A 27 6.71 5.31 18.78
C GLY A 27 6.00 4.12 19.44
N SER A 28 4.67 3.95 19.23
CA SER A 28 3.90 2.82 19.78
C SER A 28 4.07 1.49 19.02
N GLY A 29 4.90 1.47 17.97
CA GLY A 29 5.17 0.25 17.19
C GLY A 29 4.25 0.02 15.98
N LYS A 30 3.41 0.99 15.57
CA LYS A 30 2.52 0.85 14.40
C LYS A 30 3.29 0.53 13.12
N SER A 31 4.27 1.36 12.77
CA SER A 31 5.08 1.15 11.55
C SER A 31 5.95 -0.11 11.64
N THR A 32 6.40 -0.48 12.83
CA THR A 32 7.11 -1.74 13.05
C THR A 32 6.21 -2.94 12.77
N THR A 33 4.96 -2.91 13.26
CA THR A 33 3.95 -3.94 12.98
C THR A 33 3.73 -4.11 11.48
N VAL A 34 3.55 -3.00 10.78
CA VAL A 34 3.34 -2.98 9.33
C VAL A 34 4.54 -3.56 8.57
N ARG A 35 5.75 -3.19 8.94
CA ARG A 35 6.98 -3.70 8.32
C ARG A 35 7.22 -5.20 8.57
N LEU A 36 6.78 -5.71 9.71
CA LEU A 36 6.80 -7.14 9.99
C LEU A 36 5.81 -7.90 9.09
N ILE A 37 4.60 -7.35 8.90
CA ILE A 37 3.59 -7.96 8.03
C ILE A 37 4.05 -7.98 6.57
N ASP A 38 4.69 -6.92 6.11
CA ASP A 38 5.25 -6.82 4.74
C ASP A 38 6.59 -7.58 4.58
N GLY A 39 7.11 -8.17 5.65
CA GLY A 39 8.38 -8.91 5.63
C GLY A 39 9.62 -8.02 5.43
N LEU A 40 9.51 -6.71 5.68
CA LEU A 40 10.65 -5.79 5.69
C LEU A 40 11.48 -5.92 6.98
N LEU A 41 10.88 -6.43 8.02
CA LEU A 41 11.52 -6.80 9.29
C LEU A 41 11.19 -8.26 9.58
N GLU A 42 12.09 -8.93 10.26
CA GLU A 42 11.92 -10.29 10.76
C GLU A 42 11.49 -10.28 12.23
N ALA A 43 10.51 -11.11 12.55
CA ALA A 43 10.07 -11.29 13.94
C ALA A 43 11.01 -12.26 14.67
N GLU A 44 11.41 -11.92 15.89
CA GLU A 44 12.25 -12.81 16.71
C GLU A 44 11.48 -14.06 17.17
N SER A 45 10.16 -13.97 17.28
CA SER A 45 9.28 -15.09 17.63
C SER A 45 7.85 -14.81 17.17
N GLY A 46 7.03 -15.86 17.13
CA GLY A 46 5.65 -15.80 16.67
C GLY A 46 5.52 -16.13 15.19
N GLN A 47 4.31 -15.94 14.66
CA GLN A 47 3.98 -16.29 13.28
C GLN A 47 3.22 -15.13 12.62
N ILE A 48 3.49 -14.91 11.35
CA ILE A 48 2.70 -14.02 10.48
C ILE A 48 2.12 -14.88 9.38
N ILE A 49 0.80 -14.90 9.27
CA ILE A 49 0.07 -15.71 8.28
C ILE A 49 -0.68 -14.77 7.35
N ILE A 50 -0.42 -14.91 6.06
CA ILE A 50 -1.05 -14.10 5.00
C ILE A 50 -1.67 -15.06 4.00
N ASP A 51 -2.98 -14.93 3.80
CA ASP A 51 -3.74 -15.80 2.89
C ASP A 51 -3.52 -17.31 3.17
N GLY A 52 -3.53 -17.68 4.46
CA GLY A 52 -3.35 -19.05 4.92
C GLY A 52 -1.91 -19.57 4.85
N GLN A 53 -0.94 -18.75 4.45
CA GLN A 53 0.48 -19.11 4.34
C GLN A 53 1.31 -18.39 5.40
N GLU A 54 2.13 -19.13 6.11
CA GLU A 54 3.10 -18.53 7.05
C GLU A 54 4.19 -17.80 6.28
N LEU A 55 4.48 -16.56 6.70
CA LEU A 55 5.55 -15.75 6.13
C LEU A 55 6.90 -16.32 6.57
N THR A 56 7.73 -16.69 5.59
CA THR A 56 9.08 -17.22 5.76
C THR A 56 10.05 -16.52 4.82
N GLU A 57 11.35 -16.72 5.01
CA GLU A 57 12.37 -16.22 4.08
C GLU A 57 12.18 -16.76 2.66
N ASP A 58 11.69 -17.99 2.53
CA ASP A 58 11.53 -18.65 1.23
C ASP A 58 10.37 -18.08 0.41
N ASN A 59 9.29 -17.61 1.06
CA ASN A 59 8.07 -17.15 0.39
C ASN A 59 7.79 -15.64 0.53
N VAL A 60 8.65 -14.89 1.19
CA VAL A 60 8.44 -13.45 1.46
C VAL A 60 8.21 -12.64 0.18
N TRP A 61 8.92 -12.94 -0.89
CA TRP A 61 8.76 -12.26 -2.18
C TRP A 61 7.41 -12.55 -2.84
N GLU A 62 6.93 -13.77 -2.74
CA GLU A 62 5.62 -14.16 -3.24
C GLU A 62 4.50 -13.51 -2.43
N LEU A 63 4.59 -13.54 -1.10
CA LEU A 63 3.57 -12.96 -0.22
C LEU A 63 3.53 -11.44 -0.30
N ARG A 64 4.66 -10.75 -0.49
CA ARG A 64 4.69 -9.29 -0.75
C ARG A 64 3.86 -8.89 -1.96
N HIS A 65 3.78 -9.70 -2.99
CA HIS A 65 2.96 -9.41 -4.15
C HIS A 65 1.45 -9.43 -3.86
N LYS A 66 1.04 -10.00 -2.73
CA LYS A 66 -0.34 -9.99 -2.24
C LYS A 66 -0.67 -8.75 -1.42
N ILE A 67 0.33 -7.94 -1.06
CA ILE A 67 0.22 -6.76 -0.20
C ILE A 67 0.60 -5.52 -1.00
N GLY A 68 -0.28 -4.53 -1.01
CA GLY A 68 0.02 -3.18 -1.49
C GLY A 68 0.34 -2.27 -0.30
N MET A 69 1.45 -1.52 -0.38
CA MET A 69 1.86 -0.58 0.65
C MET A 69 1.75 0.86 0.17
N VAL A 70 1.16 1.72 0.98
CA VAL A 70 1.16 3.17 0.78
C VAL A 70 1.71 3.85 2.02
N PHE A 71 2.81 4.58 1.87
CA PHE A 71 3.53 5.22 2.96
C PHE A 71 3.07 6.66 3.21
N GLN A 72 3.47 7.22 4.35
CA GLN A 72 3.20 8.58 4.75
C GLN A 72 3.69 9.62 3.72
N ASN A 73 4.93 9.44 3.26
CA ASN A 73 5.52 10.31 2.24
C ASN A 73 5.59 9.58 0.89
N PRO A 74 4.71 9.91 -0.06
CA PRO A 74 4.67 9.26 -1.36
C PRO A 74 5.88 9.61 -2.24
N ASP A 75 6.58 10.71 -2.00
CA ASP A 75 7.74 11.13 -2.81
C ASP A 75 8.84 10.06 -2.81
N ASN A 76 8.97 9.31 -1.73
CA ASN A 76 9.94 8.22 -1.62
C ASN A 76 9.56 6.96 -2.41
N GLN A 77 8.35 6.90 -2.93
CA GLN A 77 7.82 5.76 -3.68
C GLN A 77 7.83 5.98 -5.19
N PHE A 78 7.93 7.24 -5.66
CA PHE A 78 7.88 7.54 -7.08
C PHE A 78 9.22 7.26 -7.77
N VAL A 79 9.14 6.49 -8.84
CA VAL A 79 10.28 6.08 -9.68
C VAL A 79 10.05 6.40 -11.16
N GLY A 80 8.81 6.59 -11.57
CA GLY A 80 8.42 6.91 -12.94
C GLY A 80 8.64 8.37 -13.31
N ALA A 81 8.95 8.64 -14.57
CA ALA A 81 9.06 9.99 -15.11
C ALA A 81 7.70 10.69 -15.21
N THR A 82 6.66 9.93 -15.48
CA THR A 82 5.26 10.37 -15.49
C THR A 82 4.43 9.57 -14.50
N VAL A 83 3.23 10.07 -14.19
CA VAL A 83 2.26 9.33 -13.37
C VAL A 83 1.94 7.95 -13.97
N GLU A 84 1.76 7.88 -15.29
CA GLU A 84 1.49 6.63 -16.00
C GLU A 84 2.65 5.64 -15.85
N ASP A 85 3.89 6.09 -16.03
CA ASP A 85 5.10 5.28 -15.88
C ASP A 85 5.25 4.77 -14.45
N ASP A 86 4.96 5.63 -13.48
CA ASP A 86 5.06 5.27 -12.08
C ASP A 86 4.07 4.16 -11.69
N VAL A 87 2.80 4.29 -12.09
CA VAL A 87 1.78 3.25 -11.86
C VAL A 87 2.11 1.95 -12.61
N ALA A 88 2.73 2.04 -13.80
CA ALA A 88 3.14 0.88 -14.59
C ALA A 88 4.34 0.13 -14.02
N PHE A 89 5.20 0.79 -13.25
CA PHE A 89 6.50 0.26 -12.82
C PHE A 89 6.42 -1.12 -12.16
N GLY A 90 5.49 -1.30 -11.22
CA GLY A 90 5.31 -2.59 -10.55
C GLY A 90 4.80 -3.69 -11.49
N LEU A 91 3.99 -3.33 -12.48
CA LEU A 91 3.47 -4.25 -13.48
C LEU A 91 4.56 -4.69 -14.46
N GLU A 92 5.45 -3.78 -14.84
CA GLU A 92 6.63 -4.09 -15.66
C GLU A 92 7.53 -5.10 -14.96
N ASN A 93 7.82 -4.88 -13.68
CA ASN A 93 8.64 -5.81 -12.88
C ASN A 93 8.02 -7.21 -12.76
N LYS A 94 6.70 -7.29 -12.82
CA LYS A 94 5.97 -8.58 -12.87
C LYS A 94 5.94 -9.22 -14.25
N GLY A 95 6.43 -8.55 -15.28
CA GLY A 95 6.38 -9.03 -16.64
C GLY A 95 4.97 -9.09 -17.24
N ILE A 96 4.08 -8.22 -16.79
CA ILE A 96 2.71 -8.11 -17.33
C ILE A 96 2.79 -7.63 -18.79
N PRO A 97 2.08 -8.30 -19.73
CA PRO A 97 2.06 -7.87 -21.13
C PRO A 97 1.61 -6.42 -21.30
N LEU A 98 2.23 -5.71 -22.24
CA LEU A 98 2.00 -4.28 -22.45
C LEU A 98 0.52 -3.90 -22.60
N LYS A 99 -0.26 -4.73 -23.29
CA LYS A 99 -1.70 -4.50 -23.47
C LYS A 99 -2.45 -4.51 -22.14
N ASP A 100 -2.20 -5.54 -21.33
CA ASP A 100 -2.86 -5.71 -20.03
C ASP A 100 -2.37 -4.65 -19.03
N MET A 101 -1.09 -4.28 -19.12
CA MET A 101 -0.50 -3.22 -18.31
C MET A 101 -1.18 -1.87 -18.57
N LYS A 102 -1.33 -1.47 -19.84
CA LYS A 102 -2.03 -0.21 -20.20
C LYS A 102 -3.47 -0.19 -19.69
N GLU A 103 -4.17 -1.31 -19.81
CA GLU A 103 -5.55 -1.41 -19.29
C GLU A 103 -5.59 -1.28 -17.78
N ARG A 104 -4.73 -1.97 -17.04
CA ARG A 104 -4.67 -1.91 -15.57
C ARG A 104 -4.29 -0.54 -15.07
N VAL A 105 -3.31 0.11 -15.69
CA VAL A 105 -2.90 1.49 -15.37
C VAL A 105 -4.05 2.46 -15.58
N GLY A 106 -4.73 2.39 -16.74
CA GLY A 106 -5.90 3.21 -17.02
C GLY A 106 -7.00 3.04 -15.98
N GLN A 107 -7.38 1.80 -15.68
CA GLN A 107 -8.39 1.48 -14.67
C GLN A 107 -8.00 1.99 -13.27
N ALA A 108 -6.74 1.84 -12.87
CA ALA A 108 -6.26 2.30 -11.56
C ALA A 108 -6.29 3.83 -11.46
N LEU A 109 -5.87 4.55 -12.50
CA LEU A 109 -5.92 6.01 -12.54
C LEU A 109 -7.35 6.55 -12.54
N ASP A 110 -8.28 5.90 -13.26
CA ASP A 110 -9.69 6.26 -13.24
C ASP A 110 -10.30 6.12 -11.83
N LEU A 111 -9.97 5.03 -11.14
CA LEU A 111 -10.46 4.77 -9.79
C LEU A 111 -10.07 5.85 -8.78
N VAL A 112 -8.88 6.42 -8.93
CA VAL A 112 -8.38 7.47 -8.03
C VAL A 112 -8.63 8.87 -8.58
N GLY A 113 -9.29 9.02 -9.72
CA GLY A 113 -9.59 10.31 -10.35
C GLY A 113 -8.36 11.04 -10.88
N MET A 114 -7.34 10.31 -11.36
CA MET A 114 -6.07 10.87 -11.81
C MET A 114 -5.78 10.69 -13.31
N SER A 115 -6.74 10.24 -14.10
CA SER A 115 -6.55 9.95 -15.52
C SER A 115 -6.08 11.16 -16.35
N GLU A 116 -6.55 12.37 -16.02
CA GLU A 116 -6.13 13.61 -16.69
C GLU A 116 -4.68 13.99 -16.41
N PHE A 117 -4.09 13.44 -15.32
CA PHE A 117 -2.74 13.73 -14.87
C PHE A 117 -1.71 12.69 -15.30
N LYS A 118 -2.10 11.70 -16.10
CA LYS A 118 -1.25 10.55 -16.45
C LYS A 118 0.12 10.91 -17.02
N MET A 119 0.20 12.01 -17.77
CA MET A 119 1.46 12.49 -18.39
C MET A 119 2.23 13.50 -17.55
N ARG A 120 1.73 13.84 -16.35
CA ARG A 120 2.45 14.76 -15.46
C ARG A 120 3.58 14.07 -14.71
N GLU A 121 4.60 14.86 -14.39
CA GLU A 121 5.65 14.45 -13.45
C GLU A 121 5.05 14.34 -12.05
N PRO A 122 5.27 13.25 -11.32
CA PRO A 122 4.76 13.08 -9.95
C PRO A 122 5.14 14.22 -9.00
N ALA A 123 6.34 14.77 -9.14
CA ALA A 123 6.83 15.88 -8.31
C ALA A 123 5.98 17.17 -8.42
N ARG A 124 5.22 17.33 -9.51
CA ARG A 124 4.36 18.50 -9.74
C ARG A 124 2.94 18.35 -9.22
N LEU A 125 2.64 17.25 -8.57
CA LEU A 125 1.32 16.98 -7.99
C LEU A 125 1.22 17.56 -6.58
N SER A 126 -0.01 17.86 -6.15
CA SER A 126 -0.30 18.15 -4.74
C SER A 126 -0.09 16.90 -3.87
N GLY A 127 0.03 17.08 -2.54
CA GLY A 127 0.19 15.96 -1.62
C GLY A 127 -0.94 14.92 -1.73
N GLY A 128 -2.20 15.37 -1.83
CA GLY A 128 -3.35 14.49 -2.03
C GLY A 128 -3.33 13.75 -3.37
N GLN A 129 -2.94 14.44 -4.43
CA GLN A 129 -2.77 13.83 -5.74
C GLN A 129 -1.65 12.78 -5.74
N LYS A 130 -0.51 13.07 -5.11
CA LYS A 130 0.59 12.12 -4.94
C LYS A 130 0.14 10.86 -4.22
N GLN A 131 -0.62 10.98 -3.13
CA GLN A 131 -1.16 9.84 -2.41
C GLN A 131 -2.15 9.03 -3.26
N ARG A 132 -2.99 9.67 -4.04
CA ARG A 132 -3.90 8.97 -4.97
C ARG A 132 -3.13 8.18 -6.03
N VAL A 133 -2.04 8.74 -6.57
CA VAL A 133 -1.16 8.02 -7.51
C VAL A 133 -0.48 6.83 -6.84
N ALA A 134 0.01 6.98 -5.61
CA ALA A 134 0.60 5.88 -4.85
C ALA A 134 -0.41 4.74 -4.63
N ILE A 135 -1.67 5.07 -4.33
CA ILE A 135 -2.77 4.09 -4.22
C ILE A 135 -3.03 3.43 -5.57
N ALA A 136 -3.06 4.19 -6.67
CA ALA A 136 -3.24 3.62 -8.00
C ALA A 136 -2.15 2.61 -8.34
N GLY A 137 -0.89 2.90 -8.02
CA GLY A 137 0.23 1.98 -8.19
C GLY A 137 0.06 0.68 -7.40
N ALA A 138 -0.40 0.77 -6.16
CA ALA A 138 -0.69 -0.39 -5.33
C ALA A 138 -1.86 -1.22 -5.88
N VAL A 139 -2.96 -0.57 -6.27
CA VAL A 139 -4.18 -1.24 -6.78
C VAL A 139 -3.96 -1.88 -8.14
N ALA A 140 -3.16 -1.28 -9.02
CA ALA A 140 -2.85 -1.82 -10.35
C ALA A 140 -2.21 -3.22 -10.27
N MET A 141 -1.48 -3.49 -9.17
CA MET A 141 -0.87 -4.79 -8.90
C MET A 141 -1.89 -5.89 -8.52
N ARG A 142 -3.15 -5.52 -8.28
CA ARG A 142 -4.24 -6.39 -7.80
C ARG A 142 -3.86 -7.13 -6.51
N PRO A 143 -3.53 -6.41 -5.43
CA PRO A 143 -3.22 -7.02 -4.14
C PRO A 143 -4.48 -7.56 -3.48
N GLN A 144 -4.31 -8.43 -2.50
CA GLN A 144 -5.40 -8.90 -1.63
C GLN A 144 -5.56 -8.02 -0.40
N VAL A 145 -4.46 -7.42 0.05
CA VAL A 145 -4.39 -6.55 1.21
C VAL A 145 -3.74 -5.22 0.82
N ILE A 146 -4.30 -4.11 1.29
CA ILE A 146 -3.66 -2.80 1.21
C ILE A 146 -3.36 -2.30 2.61
N ILE A 147 -2.13 -1.92 2.83
CA ILE A 147 -1.67 -1.31 4.08
C ILE A 147 -1.40 0.17 3.85
N LEU A 148 -2.02 1.01 4.67
CA LEU A 148 -1.88 2.45 4.63
C LEU A 148 -1.14 2.91 5.89
N ASP A 149 0.15 3.17 5.78
CA ASP A 149 0.97 3.63 6.91
C ASP A 149 0.94 5.17 6.97
N GLU A 150 -0.01 5.70 7.76
CA GLU A 150 -0.23 7.15 7.93
C GLU A 150 -0.41 7.93 6.61
N ALA A 151 -0.99 7.31 5.60
CA ALA A 151 -1.12 7.87 4.25
C ALA A 151 -1.90 9.20 4.19
N THR A 152 -2.66 9.56 5.22
CA THR A 152 -3.42 10.81 5.31
C THR A 152 -2.76 11.89 6.17
N SER A 153 -1.66 11.60 6.86
CA SER A 153 -1.10 12.48 7.89
C SER A 153 -0.58 13.81 7.35
N MET A 154 -0.11 13.84 6.11
CA MET A 154 0.42 15.04 5.44
C MET A 154 -0.62 15.79 4.61
N LEU A 155 -1.87 15.37 4.64
CA LEU A 155 -2.95 15.96 3.86
C LEU A 155 -3.75 16.97 4.68
N ASP A 156 -4.27 17.99 4.01
CA ASP A 156 -5.29 18.87 4.56
C ASP A 156 -6.60 18.10 4.81
N PRO A 157 -7.57 18.67 5.55
CA PRO A 157 -8.81 17.97 5.88
C PRO A 157 -9.60 17.51 4.66
N GLU A 158 -9.63 18.30 3.59
CA GLU A 158 -10.37 17.99 2.36
C GLU A 158 -9.70 16.83 1.61
N GLY A 159 -8.39 16.91 1.38
CA GLY A 159 -7.61 15.83 0.77
C GLY A 159 -7.68 14.52 1.55
N ARG A 160 -7.74 14.59 2.88
CA ARG A 160 -7.94 13.42 3.74
C ARG A 160 -9.29 12.76 3.51
N LEU A 161 -10.36 13.54 3.45
CA LEU A 161 -11.71 13.02 3.18
C LEU A 161 -11.81 12.40 1.78
N GLU A 162 -11.26 13.05 0.76
CA GLU A 162 -11.21 12.52 -0.59
C GLU A 162 -10.47 11.19 -0.65
N LEU A 163 -9.30 11.11 -0.01
CA LEU A 163 -8.51 9.87 0.03
C LEU A 163 -9.29 8.73 0.68
N ILE A 164 -9.93 8.97 1.82
CA ILE A 164 -10.74 7.97 2.52
C ILE A 164 -11.91 7.51 1.65
N ARG A 165 -12.59 8.41 0.94
CA ARG A 165 -13.67 8.06 0.00
C ARG A 165 -13.15 7.19 -1.14
N THR A 166 -12.02 7.54 -1.71
CA THR A 166 -11.35 6.76 -2.77
C THR A 166 -11.02 5.35 -2.30
N ILE A 167 -10.41 5.21 -1.14
CA ILE A 167 -10.05 3.91 -0.57
C ILE A 167 -11.30 3.05 -0.30
N ARG A 168 -12.36 3.65 0.24
CA ARG A 168 -13.64 2.94 0.45
C ARG A 168 -14.24 2.43 -0.87
N ALA A 169 -14.24 3.24 -1.91
CA ALA A 169 -14.73 2.84 -3.22
C ALA A 169 -13.92 1.69 -3.83
N ILE A 170 -12.60 1.75 -3.73
CA ILE A 170 -11.70 0.69 -4.19
C ILE A 170 -11.94 -0.60 -3.42
N ARG A 171 -12.03 -0.53 -2.08
CA ARG A 171 -12.31 -1.68 -1.23
C ARG A 171 -13.62 -2.38 -1.61
N GLN A 172 -14.69 -1.62 -1.81
CA GLN A 172 -15.98 -2.17 -2.21
C GLN A 172 -15.93 -2.85 -3.58
N LYS A 173 -15.24 -2.23 -4.53
CA LYS A 173 -15.13 -2.76 -5.90
C LYS A 173 -14.35 -4.07 -5.98
N TYR A 174 -13.25 -4.18 -5.22
CA TYR A 174 -12.31 -5.31 -5.31
C TYR A 174 -12.33 -6.25 -4.11
N ASN A 175 -13.21 -6.02 -3.13
CA ASN A 175 -13.25 -6.79 -1.87
C ASN A 175 -11.87 -6.86 -1.17
N LEU A 176 -11.17 -5.72 -1.14
CA LEU A 176 -9.85 -5.61 -0.51
C LEU A 176 -9.95 -5.58 1.02
N THR A 177 -8.90 -6.14 1.65
CA THR A 177 -8.64 -6.07 3.10
C THR A 177 -7.74 -4.91 3.41
#